data_4b15f728fe3731c49b3a03f69c4d956f
#
_entry.id   4b15f728fe3731c49b3a03f69c4d956f
#
_cell.length_a   1.000
_cell.length_b   1.000
_cell.length_c   1.000
_cell.angle_alpha   90.00
_cell.angle_beta   90.00
_cell.angle_gamma   90.00
#
_symmetry.space_group_name_H-M   'P 1'
#
loop_
_entity.id
_entity.type
_entity.pdbx_description
1 polymer ?
#
loop_
_entity_poly.entity_id
_entity_poly.type
_entity_poly.pdbx_seq_one_letter_code
_entity_poly.pdbx_strand_id
1 'polypeptide(L)'
;MADSIKKYSVPDVYRNEIDRGNFISPSGTSVGATVIRSKKGRIAYPYLMTNAQDLIDEFGAPVFTSGTSNSDTETPEMGYGMYAALSFLEESDQCYVIRDYGDGDKFASLVFDSEGLTSGTSANGIDAVADENVPDRIDSIYALNQYSMTGQTLLIGAIGPGEDGNNLAVTVQTFSSACDWFNSYDNYSSAVDGPTDWENHPIAREVFKINVYKKSDNEDWSTLSFSDFSASPVETFYGSRTAMQDSNNKQLLISEVVNGISKYIYVKPGTVNFTSGCDLSAIPTDIEPLSGGAFVYGDNIGSTDGWNYYLDRETTSPSILICPDYSTDVKQYVGNIAASRMDCIAVVQTGKRSLNTFAQISSSESYGYKNPSYIATYAGWNYITDPYNNKKLYIPNAINGAKLMARVDRIANTWDAPAGTQYGLLGGDQNVVFNKTQIGQLYDMNINCVRRFKTRGDVMWGQKTAQQKKSPLDRINVRRLLLFIENSIEPTLLDFLFQPNNESTRLRISNIIDSFMSTVQAGGGVEEYNVICDESNNTPLVIDNNQLKVHIALIPTKTIEFIEMNIIIDKTGGNLSIQTNA
;
A
#
# COMPACT_ATOMS: atom_id res chain seq x y z
N MET A 1 -3.57 27.15 13.75
CA MET A 1 -4.24 28.23 13.00
C MET A 1 -4.61 29.31 13.98
N ALA A 2 -4.10 30.51 13.82
CA ALA A 2 -4.38 31.60 14.73
C ALA A 2 -5.82 32.07 14.52
N ASP A 3 -6.61 32.00 15.58
CA ASP A 3 -7.96 32.58 15.62
C ASP A 3 -7.85 34.08 15.32
N SER A 4 -8.31 34.50 14.16
CA SER A 4 -8.48 35.91 13.86
C SER A 4 -9.59 36.46 14.75
N ILE A 5 -9.23 37.24 15.74
CA ILE A 5 -10.18 37.98 16.58
C ILE A 5 -11.06 38.83 15.67
N LYS A 6 -12.31 38.39 15.44
CA LYS A 6 -13.31 39.19 14.76
C LYS A 6 -13.57 40.46 15.57
N LYS A 7 -13.17 41.61 15.01
CA LYS A 7 -13.39 42.89 15.64
C LYS A 7 -14.82 43.35 15.33
N TYR A 8 -15.70 43.25 16.32
CA TYR A 8 -17.08 43.76 16.21
C TYR A 8 -17.04 45.30 16.28
N SER A 9 -17.60 45.97 15.28
CA SER A 9 -17.55 47.43 15.15
C SER A 9 -18.89 48.12 15.29
N VAL A 10 -19.99 47.38 15.41
CA VAL A 10 -21.35 47.93 15.55
C VAL A 10 -22.09 47.12 16.63
N PRO A 11 -22.91 47.75 17.50
CA PRO A 11 -23.78 47.02 18.42
C PRO A 11 -24.85 46.29 17.63
N ASP A 12 -24.78 44.93 17.59
CA ASP A 12 -25.72 44.02 16.94
C ASP A 12 -25.65 42.65 17.58
N VAL A 13 -26.64 41.79 17.31
CA VAL A 13 -26.64 40.40 17.74
C VAL A 13 -25.87 39.55 16.71
N TYR A 14 -24.65 39.22 17.03
CA TYR A 14 -23.80 38.37 16.20
C TYR A 14 -24.07 36.89 16.51
N ARG A 15 -24.59 36.16 15.54
CA ARG A 15 -24.71 34.71 15.63
C ARG A 15 -23.38 34.05 15.28
N ASN A 16 -22.88 33.27 16.19
CA ASN A 16 -21.75 32.39 15.97
C ASN A 16 -22.20 30.95 16.25
N GLU A 17 -22.48 30.21 15.22
CA GLU A 17 -22.78 28.77 15.34
C GLU A 17 -21.44 28.04 15.39
N ILE A 18 -21.08 27.54 16.55
CA ILE A 18 -19.95 26.63 16.75
C ILE A 18 -20.58 25.26 16.95
N ASP A 19 -20.54 24.45 15.90
CA ASP A 19 -20.86 23.04 16.03
C ASP A 19 -19.75 22.36 16.83
N ARG A 20 -20.04 22.00 18.07
CA ARG A 20 -19.17 21.20 18.95
C ARG A 20 -19.70 19.77 19.07
N GLY A 21 -20.59 19.36 18.18
CA GLY A 21 -21.08 18.00 18.14
C GLY A 21 -19.96 17.05 17.67
N ASN A 22 -19.58 16.09 18.50
CA ASN A 22 -18.86 14.94 18.01
C ASN A 22 -19.83 14.15 17.13
N PHE A 23 -19.56 14.07 15.84
CA PHE A 23 -20.29 13.19 14.93
C PHE A 23 -19.31 12.15 14.37
N ILE A 24 -19.82 10.96 14.12
CA ILE A 24 -19.04 9.89 13.48
C ILE A 24 -18.84 10.27 12.02
N SER A 25 -17.61 10.51 11.62
CA SER A 25 -17.26 10.64 10.22
C SER A 25 -17.27 9.25 9.59
N PRO A 26 -18.01 9.03 8.50
CA PRO A 26 -17.95 7.76 7.80
C PRO A 26 -16.50 7.42 7.43
N SER A 27 -16.10 6.17 7.59
CA SER A 27 -14.79 5.73 7.13
C SER A 27 -14.68 5.98 5.63
N GLY A 28 -13.54 6.51 5.20
CA GLY A 28 -13.34 6.95 3.82
C GLY A 28 -13.52 5.85 2.79
N THR A 29 -13.31 6.23 1.55
CA THR A 29 -13.39 5.37 0.36
C THR A 29 -12.56 4.08 0.50
N SER A 30 -12.84 3.08 -0.32
CA SER A 30 -12.07 1.83 -0.38
C SER A 30 -10.59 2.08 -0.51
N VAL A 31 -9.83 1.62 0.46
CA VAL A 31 -8.37 1.62 0.43
C VAL A 31 -7.89 0.20 0.13
N GLY A 32 -7.28 0.01 -1.04
CA GLY A 32 -6.69 -1.27 -1.41
C GLY A 32 -5.33 -1.47 -0.77
N ALA A 33 -4.89 -2.73 -0.69
CA ALA A 33 -3.51 -3.05 -0.37
C ALA A 33 -3.07 -4.32 -1.10
N THR A 34 -1.86 -4.28 -1.64
CA THR A 34 -1.25 -5.41 -2.34
C THR A 34 0.26 -5.39 -2.21
N VAL A 35 0.87 -6.55 -2.45
CA VAL A 35 2.33 -6.69 -2.55
C VAL A 35 2.70 -6.85 -4.01
N ILE A 36 3.76 -6.18 -4.45
CA ILE A 36 4.22 -6.20 -5.84
C ILE A 36 5.69 -6.60 -5.95
N ARG A 37 6.06 -7.10 -7.12
CA ARG A 37 7.44 -7.17 -7.58
C ARG A 37 7.64 -6.14 -8.67
N SER A 38 8.76 -5.42 -8.65
CA SER A 38 9.07 -4.37 -9.63
C SER A 38 10.58 -4.18 -9.79
N LYS A 39 11.01 -3.58 -10.91
CA LYS A 39 12.43 -3.35 -11.20
C LYS A 39 13.05 -2.23 -10.39
N LYS A 40 12.27 -1.29 -9.92
CA LYS A 40 12.72 -0.11 -9.19
C LYS A 40 11.80 0.18 -8.00
N GLY A 41 12.17 1.17 -7.21
CA GLY A 41 11.47 1.58 -6.03
C GLY A 41 12.02 0.98 -4.74
N ARG A 42 11.68 1.58 -3.63
CA ARG A 42 12.10 1.15 -2.30
C ARG A 42 11.35 -0.13 -1.91
N ILE A 43 12.06 -1.07 -1.30
CA ILE A 43 11.45 -2.26 -0.70
C ILE A 43 10.99 -1.98 0.73
N ALA A 44 10.11 -2.83 1.24
CA ALA A 44 9.77 -2.87 2.65
C ALA A 44 9.18 -1.56 3.22
N TYR A 45 8.52 -0.79 2.36
CA TYR A 45 7.86 0.45 2.73
C TYR A 45 6.45 0.52 2.12
N PRO A 46 5.41 0.74 2.94
CA PRO A 46 4.05 0.85 2.44
C PRO A 46 3.84 2.23 1.78
N TYR A 47 3.80 2.27 0.47
CA TYR A 47 3.45 3.47 -0.29
C TYR A 47 1.95 3.56 -0.48
N LEU A 48 1.37 4.71 -0.16
CA LEU A 48 -0.01 5.01 -0.52
C LEU A 48 -0.04 5.64 -1.91
N MET A 49 -0.46 4.88 -2.91
CA MET A 49 -0.61 5.33 -4.28
C MET A 49 -1.99 5.94 -4.49
N THR A 50 -2.04 7.07 -5.18
CA THR A 50 -3.28 7.82 -5.45
C THR A 50 -3.78 7.65 -6.87
N ASN A 51 -2.89 7.28 -7.79
CA ASN A 51 -3.24 7.04 -9.19
C ASN A 51 -2.26 6.04 -9.84
N ALA A 52 -2.63 5.55 -11.02
CA ALA A 52 -1.83 4.59 -11.77
C ALA A 52 -0.49 5.18 -12.26
N GLN A 53 -0.42 6.49 -12.53
CA GLN A 53 0.81 7.11 -13.01
C GLN A 53 1.85 7.20 -11.90
N ASP A 54 1.47 7.59 -10.68
CA ASP A 54 2.36 7.60 -9.52
C ASP A 54 2.96 6.21 -9.26
N LEU A 55 2.13 5.17 -9.40
CA LEU A 55 2.59 3.78 -9.26
C LEU A 55 3.65 3.42 -10.31
N ILE A 56 3.44 3.80 -11.56
CA ILE A 56 4.39 3.55 -12.65
C ILE A 56 5.66 4.39 -12.49
N ASP A 57 5.55 5.63 -12.05
CA ASP A 57 6.69 6.51 -11.85
C ASP A 57 7.59 6.01 -10.71
N GLU A 58 7.01 5.50 -9.64
CA GLU A 58 7.76 4.96 -8.50
C GLU A 58 8.33 3.56 -8.77
N PHE A 59 7.52 2.64 -9.28
CA PHE A 59 7.88 1.22 -9.39
C PHE A 59 8.19 0.73 -10.81
N GLY A 60 7.92 1.55 -11.82
CA GLY A 60 8.03 1.16 -13.22
C GLY A 60 6.81 0.41 -13.75
N ALA A 61 6.74 0.25 -15.06
CA ALA A 61 5.69 -0.51 -15.71
C ALA A 61 5.84 -2.03 -15.46
N PRO A 62 4.75 -2.81 -15.55
CA PRO A 62 4.82 -4.27 -15.54
C PRO A 62 5.78 -4.80 -16.61
N VAL A 63 6.52 -5.84 -16.30
CA VAL A 63 7.58 -6.35 -17.17
C VAL A 63 7.26 -7.74 -17.70
N PHE A 64 7.55 -7.92 -19.00
CA PHE A 64 7.57 -9.21 -19.67
C PHE A 64 8.98 -9.43 -20.24
N THR A 65 9.56 -10.63 -20.09
CA THR A 65 10.85 -10.92 -20.74
C THR A 65 10.74 -10.87 -22.26
N SER A 66 11.70 -10.23 -22.86
CA SER A 66 11.87 -10.26 -24.32
C SER A 66 12.37 -11.64 -24.72
N GLY A 67 11.53 -12.47 -25.29
CA GLY A 67 11.98 -13.74 -25.87
C GLY A 67 11.00 -14.90 -25.90
N THR A 68 9.92 -14.84 -25.18
CA THR A 68 8.84 -15.81 -25.33
C THR A 68 7.93 -15.41 -26.47
N SER A 69 7.77 -16.33 -27.41
CA SER A 69 6.98 -16.18 -28.64
C SER A 69 5.60 -15.56 -28.37
N ASN A 70 5.06 -14.90 -29.39
CA ASN A 70 3.69 -14.37 -29.55
C ASN A 70 2.56 -15.37 -29.21
N SER A 71 2.65 -16.12 -28.12
CA SER A 71 1.53 -16.94 -27.68
C SER A 71 0.60 -16.10 -26.82
N ASP A 72 -0.70 -16.19 -27.05
CA ASP A 72 -1.78 -15.56 -26.25
C ASP A 72 -1.77 -16.00 -24.77
N THR A 73 -0.66 -16.52 -24.27
CA THR A 73 -0.51 -17.19 -22.98
C THR A 73 0.60 -16.61 -22.10
N GLU A 74 1.04 -15.39 -22.36
CA GLU A 74 2.11 -14.78 -21.58
C GLU A 74 1.66 -14.52 -20.13
N THR A 75 2.50 -14.92 -19.18
CA THR A 75 2.38 -14.57 -17.76
C THR A 75 3.36 -13.45 -17.46
N PRO A 76 2.97 -12.42 -16.70
CA PRO A 76 3.91 -11.41 -16.25
C PRO A 76 4.96 -12.06 -15.36
N GLU A 77 6.23 -11.75 -15.57
CA GLU A 77 7.33 -12.39 -14.84
C GLU A 77 7.39 -11.98 -13.38
N MET A 78 6.81 -10.83 -13.05
CA MET A 78 6.78 -10.27 -11.71
C MET A 78 5.46 -10.56 -10.98
N GLY A 79 4.70 -11.55 -11.43
CA GLY A 79 3.38 -11.86 -10.86
C GLY A 79 2.31 -10.81 -11.16
N TYR A 80 1.18 -10.91 -10.47
CA TYR A 80 -0.03 -10.13 -10.75
C TYR A 80 -0.27 -8.98 -9.76
N GLY A 81 0.61 -8.76 -8.79
CA GLY A 81 0.45 -7.70 -7.79
C GLY A 81 0.36 -6.30 -8.39
N MET A 82 1.21 -5.99 -9.39
CA MET A 82 1.17 -4.71 -10.10
C MET A 82 -0.16 -4.49 -10.81
N TYR A 83 -0.70 -5.53 -11.47
CA TYR A 83 -2.02 -5.45 -12.12
C TYR A 83 -3.16 -5.33 -11.11
N ALA A 84 -2.98 -5.86 -9.91
CA ALA A 84 -3.94 -5.68 -8.82
C ALA A 84 -4.02 -4.22 -8.40
N ALA A 85 -2.87 -3.57 -8.17
CA ALA A 85 -2.81 -2.16 -7.84
C ALA A 85 -3.35 -1.27 -8.97
N LEU A 86 -2.89 -1.48 -10.22
CA LEU A 86 -3.35 -0.72 -11.38
C LEU A 86 -4.86 -0.83 -11.59
N SER A 87 -5.41 -2.06 -11.57
CA SER A 87 -6.85 -2.27 -11.77
C SER A 87 -7.69 -1.72 -10.62
N PHE A 88 -7.17 -1.74 -9.40
CA PHE A 88 -7.87 -1.17 -8.25
C PHE A 88 -7.90 0.36 -8.33
N LEU A 89 -6.80 1.00 -8.70
CA LEU A 89 -6.68 2.45 -8.88
C LEU A 89 -7.52 3.01 -10.06
N GLU A 90 -8.08 2.16 -10.92
CA GLU A 90 -9.08 2.61 -11.89
C GLU A 90 -10.42 3.01 -11.24
N GLU A 91 -10.74 2.49 -10.06
CA GLU A 91 -12.02 2.71 -9.36
C GLU A 91 -11.87 3.37 -7.99
N SER A 92 -10.65 3.40 -7.43
CA SER A 92 -10.29 4.02 -6.15
C SER A 92 -9.11 4.97 -6.33
N ASP A 93 -8.98 5.93 -5.44
CA ASP A 93 -7.89 6.91 -5.38
C ASP A 93 -6.85 6.56 -4.30
N GLN A 94 -6.94 5.37 -3.67
CA GLN A 94 -6.05 4.97 -2.59
C GLN A 94 -5.73 3.46 -2.66
N CYS A 95 -4.45 3.15 -2.81
CA CYS A 95 -3.97 1.77 -2.75
C CYS A 95 -2.59 1.74 -2.08
N TYR A 96 -2.48 1.02 -0.96
CA TYR A 96 -1.19 0.71 -0.37
C TYR A 96 -0.47 -0.33 -1.22
N VAL A 97 0.77 -0.04 -1.55
CA VAL A 97 1.62 -0.92 -2.34
C VAL A 97 2.94 -1.11 -1.61
N ILE A 98 3.32 -2.36 -1.43
CA ILE A 98 4.61 -2.74 -0.86
C ILE A 98 5.38 -3.52 -1.91
N ARG A 99 6.61 -3.07 -2.19
CA ARG A 99 7.52 -3.83 -3.05
C ARG A 99 8.19 -4.93 -2.25
N ASP A 100 8.04 -6.15 -2.72
CA ASP A 100 8.77 -7.31 -2.24
C ASP A 100 10.08 -7.49 -3.01
N TYR A 101 11.02 -8.25 -2.45
CA TYR A 101 12.32 -8.55 -3.05
C TYR A 101 12.45 -10.06 -3.31
N GLY A 102 13.44 -10.44 -4.12
CA GLY A 102 13.76 -11.83 -4.40
C GLY A 102 15.19 -12.16 -3.99
N ASP A 103 15.44 -13.42 -3.72
CA ASP A 103 16.77 -13.91 -3.46
C ASP A 103 17.71 -13.57 -4.64
N GLY A 104 18.77 -12.83 -4.33
CA GLY A 104 19.73 -12.35 -5.33
C GLY A 104 19.45 -10.96 -5.88
N ASP A 105 18.38 -10.27 -5.46
CA ASP A 105 18.23 -8.84 -5.70
C ASP A 105 19.36 -8.08 -4.99
N LYS A 106 20.01 -7.12 -5.67
CA LYS A 106 21.15 -6.37 -5.15
C LYS A 106 20.96 -4.88 -5.25
N PHE A 107 21.43 -4.16 -4.23
CA PHE A 107 21.51 -2.72 -4.25
C PHE A 107 22.74 -2.26 -5.04
N ALA A 108 22.57 -1.33 -5.97
CA ALA A 108 23.70 -0.61 -6.54
C ALA A 108 24.39 0.21 -5.45
N SER A 109 25.70 0.16 -5.37
CA SER A 109 26.45 0.81 -4.30
C SER A 109 27.81 1.31 -4.76
N LEU A 110 28.35 2.24 -3.97
CA LEU A 110 29.68 2.82 -4.14
C LEU A 110 30.30 3.04 -2.77
N VAL A 111 31.55 2.67 -2.64
CA VAL A 111 32.32 2.76 -1.39
C VAL A 111 33.54 3.66 -1.59
N PHE A 112 33.70 4.62 -0.70
CA PHE A 112 34.82 5.55 -0.67
C PHE A 112 35.81 5.15 0.44
N ASP A 113 37.09 5.21 0.15
CA ASP A 113 38.18 5.04 1.12
C ASP A 113 38.67 6.38 1.66
N SER A 114 39.75 6.36 2.47
CA SER A 114 40.30 7.56 3.09
C SER A 114 41.00 8.51 2.11
N GLU A 115 41.39 8.00 0.95
CA GLU A 115 42.13 8.78 -0.07
C GLU A 115 41.16 9.44 -1.07
N GLY A 116 39.85 9.22 -0.91
CA GLY A 116 38.84 9.74 -1.78
C GLY A 116 38.50 8.82 -2.96
N LEU A 117 38.16 9.37 -4.08
CA LEU A 117 37.55 8.70 -5.23
C LEU A 117 38.45 7.77 -6.06
N THR A 118 39.63 7.40 -5.63
CA THR A 118 40.63 6.81 -6.52
C THR A 118 40.41 5.36 -6.92
N SER A 119 39.49 4.69 -6.34
CA SER A 119 39.01 3.41 -6.86
C SER A 119 37.70 3.09 -6.14
N GLY A 120 36.62 3.64 -6.64
CA GLY A 120 35.34 3.08 -6.29
C GLY A 120 35.41 1.59 -6.55
N THR A 121 35.80 0.82 -5.55
CA THR A 121 35.50 -0.58 -5.55
C THR A 121 34.00 -0.58 -5.52
N SER A 122 33.39 -0.65 -6.73
CA SER A 122 32.00 -0.99 -6.83
C SER A 122 31.89 -2.24 -5.96
N ALA A 123 31.27 -2.10 -4.79
CA ALA A 123 30.85 -3.27 -4.09
C ALA A 123 30.05 -4.03 -5.15
N ASN A 124 30.31 -5.32 -5.35
CA ASN A 124 29.64 -6.12 -6.38
C ASN A 124 28.11 -6.22 -6.15
N GLY A 125 27.50 -5.09 -5.79
CA GLY A 125 26.15 -4.98 -5.27
C GLY A 125 26.05 -5.51 -3.83
N ILE A 126 25.21 -4.91 -3.03
CA ILE A 126 24.89 -5.40 -1.69
C ILE A 126 23.62 -6.23 -1.79
N ASP A 127 23.68 -7.50 -1.37
CA ASP A 127 22.55 -8.39 -1.41
C ASP A 127 21.39 -7.84 -0.54
N ALA A 128 20.18 -7.88 -1.06
CA ALA A 128 18.99 -7.62 -0.26
C ALA A 128 18.80 -8.80 0.70
N VAL A 129 18.95 -8.56 2.00
CA VAL A 129 18.91 -9.60 3.04
C VAL A 129 17.86 -9.24 4.07
N ALA A 130 17.13 -10.24 4.57
CA ALA A 130 16.21 -10.07 5.70
C ALA A 130 16.97 -9.76 7.00
N ASP A 131 16.35 -9.04 7.92
CA ASP A 131 16.87 -8.84 9.27
C ASP A 131 16.72 -10.12 10.09
N GLU A 132 17.85 -10.77 10.44
CA GLU A 132 17.83 -11.99 11.25
C GLU A 132 17.25 -11.78 12.66
N ASN A 133 17.25 -10.56 13.18
CA ASN A 133 16.71 -10.23 14.50
C ASN A 133 15.21 -9.91 14.47
N VAL A 134 14.68 -9.57 13.29
CA VAL A 134 13.27 -9.34 13.04
C VAL A 134 12.89 -10.12 11.79
N PRO A 135 12.73 -11.45 11.90
CA PRO A 135 12.61 -12.35 10.75
C PRO A 135 11.44 -12.03 9.81
N ASP A 136 10.51 -11.21 10.28
CA ASP A 136 9.33 -10.80 9.51
C ASP A 136 9.41 -9.35 8.99
N ARG A 137 10.57 -8.69 9.11
CA ARG A 137 10.73 -7.30 8.71
C ARG A 137 11.97 -7.10 7.86
N ILE A 138 11.76 -6.75 6.60
CA ILE A 138 12.81 -6.36 5.68
C ILE A 138 12.87 -4.84 5.70
N ASP A 139 14.00 -4.30 6.07
CA ASP A 139 14.30 -2.89 5.87
C ASP A 139 15.34 -2.76 4.77
N SER A 140 15.07 -1.96 3.74
CA SER A 140 16.04 -1.66 2.68
C SER A 140 17.34 -1.08 3.25
N ILE A 141 17.25 -0.43 4.40
CA ILE A 141 18.36 0.14 5.15
C ILE A 141 19.19 -0.94 5.85
N TYR A 142 18.55 -2.05 6.27
CA TYR A 142 19.23 -3.10 7.02
C TYR A 142 20.36 -3.74 6.23
N ALA A 143 20.13 -4.13 4.99
CA ALA A 143 21.15 -4.75 4.13
C ALA A 143 22.38 -3.83 3.95
N LEU A 144 22.15 -2.54 3.72
CA LEU A 144 23.22 -1.55 3.60
C LEU A 144 23.93 -1.32 4.95
N ASN A 145 23.20 -1.42 6.07
CA ASN A 145 23.77 -1.33 7.41
C ASN A 145 24.64 -2.53 7.81
N GLN A 146 24.37 -3.72 7.26
CA GLN A 146 25.18 -4.92 7.52
C GLN A 146 26.53 -4.89 6.79
N TYR A 147 26.69 -4.06 5.76
CA TYR A 147 27.94 -3.95 5.05
C TYR A 147 29.08 -3.51 5.98
N SER A 148 30.19 -4.25 6.00
CA SER A 148 31.35 -3.96 6.86
C SER A 148 32.17 -2.80 6.33
N MET A 149 32.26 -1.71 7.09
CA MET A 149 32.95 -0.47 6.75
C MET A 149 34.38 -0.40 7.31
N THR A 150 35.10 -1.54 7.37
CA THR A 150 36.45 -1.57 7.92
C THR A 150 37.46 -0.88 6.99
N GLY A 151 38.04 0.23 7.45
CA GLY A 151 39.00 1.01 6.66
C GLY A 151 38.38 1.88 5.57
N GLN A 152 37.09 2.03 5.55
CA GLN A 152 36.36 2.83 4.56
C GLN A 152 35.75 4.09 5.22
N THR A 153 35.49 5.10 4.40
CA THR A 153 35.04 6.42 4.84
C THR A 153 33.55 6.61 4.65
N LEU A 154 33.01 6.17 3.52
CA LEU A 154 31.62 6.41 3.15
C LEU A 154 31.10 5.28 2.25
N LEU A 155 29.91 4.80 2.54
CA LEU A 155 29.13 3.95 1.65
C LEU A 155 27.93 4.75 1.16
N ILE A 156 27.71 4.77 -0.14
CA ILE A 156 26.51 5.29 -0.78
C ILE A 156 25.85 4.14 -1.54
N GLY A 157 24.60 3.86 -1.22
CA GLY A 157 23.81 2.83 -1.88
C GLY A 157 22.52 3.41 -2.47
N ALA A 158 22.00 2.78 -3.53
CA ALA A 158 20.67 3.09 -4.03
C ALA A 158 19.61 2.74 -2.96
N ILE A 159 18.51 3.48 -2.90
CA ILE A 159 17.46 3.27 -1.89
C ILE A 159 16.65 1.99 -2.12
N GLY A 160 16.64 1.47 -3.35
CA GLY A 160 15.97 0.22 -3.72
C GLY A 160 16.92 -0.72 -4.48
N PRO A 161 16.80 -2.03 -4.27
CA PRO A 161 17.53 -3.01 -5.06
C PRO A 161 17.05 -3.03 -6.50
N GLY A 162 17.93 -3.34 -7.43
CA GLY A 162 17.62 -3.48 -8.84
C GLY A 162 18.51 -2.67 -9.76
N GLU A 163 18.27 -2.81 -11.06
CA GLU A 163 19.06 -2.18 -12.11
C GLU A 163 18.90 -0.64 -12.15
N ASP A 164 17.79 -0.10 -11.65
CA ASP A 164 17.55 1.36 -11.64
C ASP A 164 18.60 2.10 -10.79
N GLY A 165 19.14 1.43 -9.77
CA GLY A 165 20.23 1.98 -8.97
C GLY A 165 21.52 2.23 -9.78
N ASN A 166 21.75 1.51 -10.87
CA ASN A 166 22.89 1.72 -11.76
C ASN A 166 22.72 2.98 -12.64
N ASN A 167 21.52 3.58 -12.68
CA ASN A 167 21.26 4.85 -13.33
C ASN A 167 21.60 6.06 -12.45
N LEU A 168 22.01 5.81 -11.21
CA LEU A 168 22.43 6.85 -10.27
C LEU A 168 23.95 7.02 -10.30
N ALA A 169 24.38 8.25 -10.12
CA ALA A 169 25.77 8.57 -9.90
C ALA A 169 25.88 9.68 -8.87
N VAL A 170 27.03 9.77 -8.23
CA VAL A 170 27.27 10.76 -7.20
C VAL A 170 28.60 11.48 -7.40
N THR A 171 28.66 12.71 -6.88
CA THR A 171 29.93 13.38 -6.63
C THR A 171 30.00 13.71 -5.15
N VAL A 172 31.15 13.45 -4.53
CA VAL A 172 31.43 13.83 -3.15
C VAL A 172 32.49 14.92 -3.18
N GLN A 173 32.15 16.09 -2.69
CA GLN A 173 33.08 17.24 -2.61
C GLN A 173 33.40 17.50 -1.15
N THR A 174 34.67 17.27 -0.78
CA THR A 174 35.16 17.66 0.54
C THR A 174 35.49 19.15 0.56
N PHE A 175 35.61 19.71 1.75
CA PHE A 175 36.00 21.09 1.92
C PHE A 175 37.45 21.31 1.42
N SER A 176 37.66 22.33 0.57
CA SER A 176 38.96 22.90 0.26
C SER A 176 38.89 24.42 0.35
N SER A 177 40.01 25.09 0.58
CA SER A 177 40.13 26.55 0.68
C SER A 177 39.63 27.34 -0.52
N ALA A 178 39.30 26.66 -1.61
CA ALA A 178 38.76 27.22 -2.85
C ALA A 178 37.27 26.88 -3.11
N CYS A 179 36.57 26.25 -2.16
CA CYS A 179 35.20 25.81 -2.39
C CYS A 179 34.17 26.93 -2.10
N ASP A 180 33.68 27.55 -3.15
CA ASP A 180 32.63 28.61 -3.07
C ASP A 180 31.31 28.14 -2.43
N TRP A 181 31.04 26.83 -2.42
CA TRP A 181 29.79 26.29 -1.88
C TRP A 181 29.69 26.39 -0.35
N PHE A 182 30.79 26.38 0.38
CA PHE A 182 30.79 26.48 1.83
C PHE A 182 30.27 27.85 2.30
N ASN A 183 30.63 28.92 1.59
CA ASN A 183 30.15 30.27 1.88
C ASN A 183 28.63 30.39 1.82
N SER A 184 28.02 29.66 0.91
CA SER A 184 26.55 29.66 0.77
C SER A 184 25.87 28.73 1.76
N TYR A 185 26.59 27.75 2.28
CA TYR A 185 26.04 26.78 3.22
C TYR A 185 25.82 27.36 4.62
N ASP A 186 26.82 28.02 5.21
CA ASP A 186 26.79 28.44 6.62
C ASP A 186 26.56 29.97 6.78
N ASN A 187 26.12 30.69 5.77
CA ASN A 187 26.10 32.17 5.77
C ASN A 187 27.45 32.79 6.22
N TYR A 188 28.51 32.08 5.95
CA TYR A 188 29.84 32.46 6.33
C TYR A 188 30.23 33.74 5.57
N SER A 189 30.49 34.79 6.31
CA SER A 189 30.90 36.06 5.72
C SER A 189 32.42 36.19 5.77
N SER A 190 33.07 36.06 4.62
CA SER A 190 34.50 36.32 4.47
C SER A 190 34.92 37.73 4.94
N ALA A 191 33.94 38.64 5.11
CA ALA A 191 34.18 39.98 5.62
C ALA A 191 34.33 40.08 7.14
N VAL A 192 33.81 39.08 7.88
CA VAL A 192 33.84 39.05 9.34
C VAL A 192 34.95 38.17 9.86
N ASP A 193 35.18 37.01 9.22
CA ASP A 193 36.08 35.96 9.72
C ASP A 193 37.40 35.89 8.96
N GLY A 194 37.53 36.57 7.83
CA GLY A 194 38.73 36.66 7.00
C GLY A 194 39.08 35.40 6.20
N PRO A 195 39.73 35.51 5.04
CA PRO A 195 39.97 34.37 4.14
C PRO A 195 41.05 33.39 4.65
N THR A 196 41.66 33.63 5.79
CA THR A 196 42.78 32.84 6.30
C THR A 196 42.39 31.83 7.37
N ASP A 197 41.14 31.84 7.89
CA ASP A 197 40.73 30.98 9.00
C ASP A 197 39.94 29.71 8.60
N TRP A 198 39.76 29.49 7.31
CA TRP A 198 39.06 28.30 6.81
C TRP A 198 39.66 26.99 7.26
N GLU A 199 41.01 26.94 7.27
CA GLU A 199 41.74 25.73 7.70
C GLU A 199 41.52 25.39 9.16
N ASN A 200 41.14 26.37 9.96
CA ASN A 200 40.94 26.22 11.41
C ASN A 200 39.46 26.18 11.80
N HIS A 201 38.54 26.37 10.87
CA HIS A 201 37.11 26.29 11.19
C HIS A 201 36.74 24.84 11.55
N PRO A 202 36.22 24.59 12.76
CA PRO A 202 36.01 23.22 13.26
C PRO A 202 35.02 22.42 12.41
N ILE A 203 34.10 23.08 11.75
CA ILE A 203 33.07 22.43 10.91
C ILE A 203 33.61 22.20 9.48
N ALA A 204 34.43 23.11 8.95
CA ALA A 204 34.85 23.11 7.57
C ALA A 204 35.61 21.86 7.12
N ARG A 205 36.38 21.22 8.00
CA ARG A 205 37.16 20.02 7.70
C ARG A 205 36.36 18.74 7.70
N GLU A 206 35.22 18.74 8.33
CA GLU A 206 34.37 17.56 8.55
C GLU A 206 33.16 17.50 7.62
N VAL A 207 32.78 18.65 7.04
CA VAL A 207 31.62 18.74 6.15
C VAL A 207 32.02 18.45 4.71
N PHE A 208 31.22 17.66 4.05
CA PHE A 208 31.30 17.38 2.63
C PHE A 208 29.94 17.53 1.96
N LYS A 209 29.95 17.71 0.66
CA LYS A 209 28.77 17.87 -0.18
C LYS A 209 28.61 16.61 -1.04
N ILE A 210 27.41 16.07 -1.06
CA ILE A 210 27.02 14.98 -1.98
C ILE A 210 26.04 15.56 -2.98
N ASN A 211 26.35 15.47 -4.27
CA ASN A 211 25.38 15.68 -5.34
C ASN A 211 25.00 14.32 -5.93
N VAL A 212 23.71 14.15 -6.16
CA VAL A 212 23.14 12.97 -6.80
C VAL A 212 22.71 13.32 -8.21
N TYR A 213 23.04 12.46 -9.15
CA TYR A 213 22.69 12.60 -10.55
C TYR A 213 21.94 11.33 -10.99
N LYS A 214 21.01 11.49 -11.92
CA LYS A 214 20.27 10.37 -12.49
C LYS A 214 20.25 10.50 -14.01
N LYS A 215 20.67 9.43 -14.71
CA LYS A 215 20.55 9.33 -16.16
C LYS A 215 19.24 8.64 -16.56
N SER A 216 18.88 8.77 -17.81
CA SER A 216 17.76 8.00 -18.39
C SER A 216 18.17 6.54 -18.64
N ASP A 217 17.18 5.63 -18.64
CA ASP A 217 17.44 4.18 -18.81
C ASP A 217 18.15 3.82 -20.12
N ASN A 218 18.04 4.64 -21.15
CA ASN A 218 18.61 4.42 -22.47
C ASN A 218 20.00 5.05 -22.69
N GLU A 219 20.53 5.72 -21.67
CA GLU A 219 21.84 6.40 -21.74
C GLU A 219 22.90 5.55 -21.06
N ASP A 220 24.16 5.68 -21.52
CA ASP A 220 25.32 5.02 -20.92
C ASP A 220 26.24 6.07 -20.27
N TRP A 221 26.64 5.84 -19.02
CA TRP A 221 27.56 6.72 -18.29
C TRP A 221 28.88 6.97 -19.06
N SER A 222 29.33 6.01 -19.84
CA SER A 222 30.55 6.16 -20.66
C SER A 222 30.42 7.18 -21.79
N THR A 223 29.22 7.52 -22.20
CA THR A 223 28.94 8.47 -23.29
C THR A 223 28.57 9.86 -22.80
N LEU A 224 28.30 9.98 -21.50
CA LEU A 224 27.87 11.21 -20.87
C LEU A 224 29.09 11.96 -20.31
N SER A 225 29.15 13.28 -20.53
CA SER A 225 30.22 14.11 -19.97
C SER A 225 29.73 14.80 -18.70
N PHE A 226 30.66 15.08 -17.79
CA PHE A 226 30.34 15.83 -16.55
C PHE A 226 29.65 17.16 -16.83
N SER A 227 30.03 17.85 -17.94
CA SER A 227 29.41 19.11 -18.35
C SER A 227 27.90 18.99 -18.62
N ASP A 228 27.43 17.81 -18.98
CA ASP A 228 26.01 17.60 -19.29
C ASP A 228 25.15 17.52 -18.01
N PHE A 229 25.75 17.14 -16.88
CA PHE A 229 25.05 16.95 -15.61
C PHE A 229 25.43 17.96 -14.52
N SER A 230 26.61 18.58 -14.58
CA SER A 230 27.16 19.42 -13.51
C SER A 230 26.25 20.59 -13.12
N ALA A 231 25.41 21.04 -14.04
CA ALA A 231 24.51 22.17 -13.82
C ALA A 231 23.23 21.84 -13.02
N SER A 232 22.84 20.55 -12.88
CA SER A 232 21.54 20.17 -12.32
C SER A 232 21.56 18.82 -11.62
N PRO A 233 22.18 18.70 -10.44
CA PRO A 233 21.99 17.51 -9.61
C PRO A 233 20.51 17.36 -9.25
N VAL A 234 20.01 16.11 -9.21
CA VAL A 234 18.63 15.84 -8.79
C VAL A 234 18.43 16.05 -7.30
N GLU A 235 19.50 15.83 -6.52
CA GLU A 235 19.54 16.11 -5.07
C GLU A 235 20.93 16.57 -4.67
N THR A 236 20.98 17.40 -3.62
CA THR A 236 22.23 17.88 -3.01
C THR A 236 22.12 17.83 -1.50
N PHE A 237 23.11 17.24 -0.85
CA PHE A 237 23.18 17.11 0.59
C PHE A 237 24.52 17.63 1.12
N TYR A 238 24.47 18.22 2.31
CA TYR A 238 25.66 18.65 3.06
C TYR A 238 25.65 17.94 4.41
N GLY A 239 26.75 17.32 4.77
CA GLY A 239 26.83 16.62 6.02
C GLY A 239 28.24 16.27 6.44
N SER A 240 28.36 15.71 7.62
CA SER A 240 29.62 15.24 8.20
C SER A 240 29.55 13.75 8.51
N ARG A 241 30.70 13.11 8.59
CA ARG A 241 30.79 11.71 9.00
C ARG A 241 30.47 11.52 10.49
N THR A 242 30.83 12.50 11.31
CA THR A 242 30.62 12.49 12.76
C THR A 242 29.40 13.34 13.14
N ALA A 243 28.80 13.03 14.29
CA ALA A 243 27.69 13.81 14.81
C ALA A 243 28.16 15.22 15.17
N MET A 244 27.72 16.20 14.40
CA MET A 244 28.00 17.63 14.57
C MET A 244 26.71 18.43 14.37
N GLN A 245 26.72 19.68 14.84
CA GLN A 245 25.64 20.63 14.59
C GLN A 245 26.21 21.90 13.98
N ASP A 246 25.46 22.49 13.05
CA ASP A 246 25.78 23.80 12.49
C ASP A 246 25.46 24.93 13.48
N SER A 247 25.77 26.16 13.09
CA SER A 247 25.47 27.37 13.84
C SER A 247 23.98 27.57 14.19
N ASN A 248 23.09 26.88 13.48
CA ASN A 248 21.63 26.89 13.68
C ASN A 248 21.14 25.66 14.47
N ASN A 249 22.01 24.89 15.11
CA ASN A 249 21.72 23.64 15.80
C ASN A 249 21.12 22.53 14.90
N LYS A 250 21.32 22.60 13.58
CA LYS A 250 20.91 21.55 12.66
C LYS A 250 21.93 20.42 12.69
N GLN A 251 21.47 19.18 12.80
CA GLN A 251 22.33 17.99 12.72
C GLN A 251 22.97 17.89 11.34
N LEU A 252 24.27 17.57 11.37
CA LEU A 252 25.11 17.42 10.17
C LEU A 252 25.52 15.97 9.89
N LEU A 253 25.21 15.02 10.78
CA LEU A 253 25.52 13.62 10.53
C LEU A 253 24.89 13.18 9.22
N ILE A 254 25.72 12.79 8.25
CA ILE A 254 25.27 12.56 6.87
C ILE A 254 24.17 11.49 6.77
N SER A 255 24.22 10.47 7.61
CA SER A 255 23.16 9.46 7.68
C SER A 255 21.82 10.02 8.15
N GLU A 256 21.79 11.01 9.03
CA GLU A 256 20.57 11.68 9.47
C GLU A 256 20.08 12.71 8.46
N VAL A 257 21.01 13.33 7.72
CA VAL A 257 20.69 14.32 6.69
C VAL A 257 20.12 13.68 5.43
N VAL A 258 20.62 12.50 5.05
CA VAL A 258 20.28 11.84 3.78
C VAL A 258 19.17 10.79 3.98
N ASN A 259 19.36 9.93 4.99
CA ASN A 259 18.49 8.76 5.15
C ASN A 259 17.10 9.18 5.62
N GLY A 260 16.09 8.79 4.88
CA GLY A 260 14.71 9.20 5.10
C GLY A 260 14.27 10.50 4.40
N ILE A 261 15.20 11.28 3.85
CA ILE A 261 14.94 12.50 3.07
C ILE A 261 15.18 12.25 1.58
N SER A 262 16.30 11.60 1.23
CA SER A 262 16.61 11.27 -0.17
C SER A 262 15.59 10.29 -0.75
N LYS A 263 15.25 10.52 -2.00
CA LYS A 263 14.42 9.61 -2.82
C LYS A 263 15.24 8.58 -3.57
N TYR A 264 16.56 8.76 -3.66
CA TYR A 264 17.44 7.99 -4.54
C TYR A 264 18.51 7.20 -3.81
N ILE A 265 19.11 7.77 -2.77
CA ILE A 265 20.30 7.19 -2.12
C ILE A 265 20.12 6.99 -0.61
N TYR A 266 20.87 6.05 -0.11
CA TYR A 266 21.13 5.79 1.29
C TYR A 266 22.63 5.94 1.59
N VAL A 267 22.98 6.53 2.72
CA VAL A 267 24.37 6.80 3.08
C VAL A 267 24.70 6.22 4.44
N LYS A 268 25.82 5.49 4.53
CA LYS A 268 26.38 4.98 5.78
C LYS A 268 27.79 5.56 5.97
N PRO A 269 28.04 6.31 7.08
CA PRO A 269 29.36 6.79 7.41
C PRO A 269 30.25 5.61 7.84
N GLY A 270 31.51 5.63 7.42
CA GLY A 270 32.51 4.65 7.77
C GLY A 270 33.30 4.98 9.03
N THR A 271 34.34 4.21 9.27
CA THR A 271 35.21 4.31 10.48
C THR A 271 36.39 5.23 10.32
N VAL A 272 36.79 5.56 9.08
CA VAL A 272 37.97 6.35 8.76
C VAL A 272 37.54 7.70 8.18
N ASN A 273 38.27 8.78 8.54
CA ASN A 273 38.03 10.10 7.96
C ASN A 273 38.67 10.19 6.57
N PHE A 274 38.18 11.11 5.74
CA PHE A 274 38.94 11.56 4.57
C PHE A 274 40.29 12.15 5.03
N THR A 275 41.37 11.77 4.40
CA THR A 275 42.68 12.35 4.73
C THR A 275 42.68 13.84 4.43
N SER A 276 43.28 14.63 5.33
CA SER A 276 43.47 16.06 5.13
C SER A 276 44.44 16.26 3.96
N GLY A 277 43.97 16.76 2.86
CA GLY A 277 44.73 16.90 1.64
C GLY A 277 44.18 16.06 0.48
N CYS A 278 43.12 15.31 0.67
CA CYS A 278 42.30 14.87 -0.45
C CYS A 278 41.82 16.11 -1.19
N ASP A 279 42.65 16.46 -2.18
CA ASP A 279 42.42 17.62 -3.02
C ASP A 279 41.29 17.27 -4.01
N LEU A 280 40.07 17.17 -3.48
CA LEU A 280 38.86 17.28 -4.28
C LEU A 280 38.64 18.75 -4.67
N SER A 281 39.75 19.54 -4.64
CA SER A 281 39.83 20.93 -5.07
C SER A 281 39.62 21.10 -6.58
N ALA A 282 39.81 20.07 -7.35
CA ALA A 282 39.23 20.02 -8.67
C ALA A 282 37.76 19.56 -8.51
N ILE A 283 36.82 20.32 -9.02
CA ILE A 283 35.48 19.85 -9.38
C ILE A 283 35.71 18.45 -9.94
N PRO A 284 35.11 17.38 -9.35
CA PRO A 284 35.35 16.04 -9.87
C PRO A 284 35.09 16.07 -11.36
N THR A 285 36.10 15.77 -12.15
CA THR A 285 35.95 15.74 -13.61
C THR A 285 35.13 14.56 -14.04
N ASP A 286 34.95 13.61 -13.14
CA ASP A 286 34.23 12.38 -13.38
C ASP A 286 33.10 12.18 -12.36
N ILE A 287 31.94 11.78 -12.85
CA ILE A 287 30.81 11.33 -12.06
C ILE A 287 31.05 9.87 -11.73
N GLU A 288 30.90 9.51 -10.46
CA GLU A 288 31.04 8.13 -10.02
C GLU A 288 29.68 7.42 -10.02
N PRO A 289 29.44 6.52 -10.98
CA PRO A 289 28.19 5.78 -11.05
C PRO A 289 28.12 4.71 -9.95
N LEU A 290 26.94 4.55 -9.35
CA LEU A 290 26.63 3.39 -8.55
C LEU A 290 26.59 2.16 -9.47
N SER A 291 26.99 1.01 -8.94
CA SER A 291 27.07 -0.22 -9.74
C SER A 291 26.73 -1.47 -8.93
N GLY A 292 26.55 -2.58 -9.62
CA GLY A 292 26.26 -3.87 -9.02
C GLY A 292 24.78 -4.06 -8.63
N GLY A 293 23.93 -3.09 -8.91
CA GLY A 293 22.48 -3.26 -8.75
C GLY A 293 21.97 -4.33 -9.70
N ALA A 294 21.25 -5.31 -9.16
CA ALA A 294 20.69 -6.41 -9.92
C ALA A 294 19.26 -6.71 -9.46
N PHE A 295 18.45 -7.12 -10.40
CA PHE A 295 17.10 -7.58 -10.16
C PHE A 295 16.96 -9.01 -10.69
N VAL A 296 16.48 -9.91 -9.83
CA VAL A 296 16.17 -11.28 -10.24
C VAL A 296 14.73 -11.35 -10.70
N TYR A 297 14.56 -11.67 -11.99
CA TYR A 297 13.23 -11.88 -12.55
C TYR A 297 12.58 -13.10 -11.90
N GLY A 298 11.36 -12.96 -11.47
CA GLY A 298 10.56 -14.01 -10.87
C GLY A 298 9.35 -13.46 -10.12
N ASP A 299 8.35 -14.30 -10.00
CA ASP A 299 7.19 -14.05 -9.15
C ASP A 299 7.49 -14.53 -7.73
N ASN A 300 7.36 -13.69 -6.75
CA ASN A 300 7.57 -14.04 -5.34
C ASN A 300 6.27 -14.62 -4.72
N ILE A 301 5.62 -15.53 -5.43
CA ILE A 301 4.30 -16.09 -5.06
C ILE A 301 4.30 -16.88 -3.75
N GLY A 302 5.48 -17.25 -3.27
CA GLY A 302 5.67 -17.99 -2.01
C GLY A 302 6.06 -17.12 -0.82
N SER A 303 6.41 -15.84 -1.03
CA SER A 303 6.87 -14.96 0.04
C SER A 303 5.72 -14.33 0.82
N THR A 304 5.86 -14.31 2.14
CA THR A 304 4.98 -13.59 3.07
C THR A 304 5.56 -12.26 3.52
N ASP A 305 6.81 -11.96 3.18
CA ASP A 305 7.59 -10.87 3.78
C ASP A 305 6.96 -9.50 3.54
N GLY A 306 6.57 -9.19 2.31
CA GLY A 306 5.87 -7.94 2.00
C GLY A 306 4.50 -7.81 2.70
N TRP A 307 3.85 -8.94 3.02
CA TRP A 307 2.54 -8.93 3.68
C TRP A 307 2.63 -8.64 5.18
N ASN A 308 3.79 -8.85 5.82
CA ASN A 308 4.01 -8.58 7.24
C ASN A 308 3.79 -7.12 7.62
N TYR A 309 4.05 -6.20 6.69
CA TYR A 309 3.82 -4.77 6.91
C TYR A 309 2.34 -4.39 7.05
N TYR A 310 1.44 -5.25 6.60
CA TYR A 310 0.00 -5.07 6.78
C TYR A 310 -0.54 -5.64 8.10
N LEU A 311 0.30 -6.24 8.95
CA LEU A 311 -0.12 -6.68 10.29
C LEU A 311 -0.39 -5.51 11.23
N ASP A 312 0.37 -4.44 11.10
CA ASP A 312 0.26 -3.28 11.96
C ASP A 312 -0.86 -2.33 11.48
N ARG A 313 -1.86 -2.12 12.35
CA ARG A 313 -3.00 -1.24 12.09
C ARG A 313 -2.65 0.24 12.20
N GLU A 314 -1.58 0.59 12.92
CA GLU A 314 -1.17 1.98 13.11
C GLU A 314 -0.42 2.52 11.90
N THR A 315 0.33 1.67 11.21
CA THR A 315 1.13 2.06 10.03
C THR A 315 0.29 2.12 8.76
N THR A 316 -0.66 1.19 8.59
CA THR A 316 -1.48 1.08 7.39
C THR A 316 -2.94 0.79 7.73
N SER A 317 -3.86 1.39 6.98
CA SER A 317 -5.30 1.22 7.17
C SER A 317 -6.02 0.77 5.89
N PRO A 318 -5.66 -0.38 5.29
CA PRO A 318 -6.37 -0.90 4.14
C PRO A 318 -7.74 -1.44 4.52
N SER A 319 -8.73 -1.26 3.64
CA SER A 319 -10.04 -1.91 3.76
C SER A 319 -10.13 -3.21 2.96
N ILE A 320 -9.28 -3.38 1.94
CA ILE A 320 -9.27 -4.55 1.05
C ILE A 320 -7.84 -5.00 0.80
N LEU A 321 -7.48 -6.22 1.24
CA LEU A 321 -6.21 -6.87 0.91
C LEU A 321 -6.38 -7.68 -0.38
N ILE A 322 -5.60 -7.38 -1.41
CA ILE A 322 -5.72 -7.99 -2.73
C ILE A 322 -4.57 -8.97 -2.94
N CYS A 323 -4.88 -10.28 -2.81
CA CYS A 323 -3.92 -11.37 -2.97
C CYS A 323 -4.27 -12.20 -4.23
N PRO A 324 -3.78 -11.81 -5.43
CA PRO A 324 -4.24 -12.38 -6.68
C PRO A 324 -3.78 -13.83 -6.89
N ASP A 325 -2.55 -14.05 -7.33
CA ASP A 325 -2.01 -15.38 -7.63
C ASP A 325 -0.77 -15.68 -6.80
N TYR A 326 -0.99 -16.05 -5.57
CA TYR A 326 0.04 -16.44 -4.61
C TYR A 326 -0.10 -17.92 -4.24
N SER A 327 0.88 -18.46 -3.53
CA SER A 327 0.81 -19.81 -2.99
C SER A 327 -0.33 -19.96 -1.97
N THR A 328 -0.73 -21.20 -1.71
CA THR A 328 -1.77 -21.50 -0.72
C THR A 328 -1.40 -20.96 0.67
N ASP A 329 -0.14 -21.08 1.06
CA ASP A 329 0.36 -20.63 2.36
C ASP A 329 0.26 -19.10 2.50
N VAL A 330 0.63 -18.36 1.46
CA VAL A 330 0.50 -16.88 1.43
C VAL A 330 -0.97 -16.47 1.48
N LYS A 331 -1.86 -17.12 0.72
CA LYS A 331 -3.30 -16.83 0.78
C LYS A 331 -3.89 -17.07 2.17
N GLN A 332 -3.47 -18.17 2.84
CA GLN A 332 -3.85 -18.42 4.22
C GLN A 332 -3.30 -17.35 5.17
N TYR A 333 -2.06 -16.93 4.95
CA TYR A 333 -1.42 -15.90 5.74
C TYR A 333 -2.15 -14.56 5.61
N VAL A 334 -2.43 -14.11 4.40
CA VAL A 334 -3.20 -12.87 4.14
C VAL A 334 -4.61 -12.93 4.73
N GLY A 335 -5.27 -14.09 4.62
CA GLY A 335 -6.55 -14.31 5.29
C GLY A 335 -6.46 -14.22 6.81
N ASN A 336 -5.37 -14.69 7.42
CA ASN A 336 -5.13 -14.56 8.85
C ASN A 336 -4.81 -13.11 9.26
N ILE A 337 -4.11 -12.34 8.41
CA ILE A 337 -3.91 -10.89 8.61
C ILE A 337 -5.27 -10.19 8.71
N ALA A 338 -6.14 -10.38 7.72
CA ALA A 338 -7.47 -9.77 7.73
C ALA A 338 -8.29 -10.16 8.96
N ALA A 339 -8.23 -11.43 9.36
CA ALA A 339 -8.93 -11.95 10.54
C ALA A 339 -8.36 -11.43 11.87
N SER A 340 -7.06 -11.15 11.94
CA SER A 340 -6.40 -10.60 13.15
C SER A 340 -6.61 -9.10 13.27
N ARG A 341 -6.58 -8.39 12.15
CA ARG A 341 -6.82 -6.94 12.08
C ARG A 341 -8.27 -6.58 12.37
N MET A 342 -9.23 -7.34 11.83
CA MET A 342 -10.68 -7.12 11.92
C MET A 342 -11.18 -5.81 11.28
N ASP A 343 -10.35 -5.10 10.52
CA ASP A 343 -10.66 -3.82 9.85
C ASP A 343 -10.72 -3.92 8.32
N CYS A 344 -10.37 -5.07 7.75
CA CYS A 344 -10.28 -5.27 6.31
C CYS A 344 -10.83 -6.63 5.87
N ILE A 345 -11.02 -6.80 4.56
CA ILE A 345 -11.38 -8.06 3.91
C ILE A 345 -10.26 -8.49 2.96
N ALA A 346 -9.90 -9.78 2.98
CA ALA A 346 -8.95 -10.35 2.04
C ALA A 346 -9.66 -10.90 0.80
N VAL A 347 -9.16 -10.55 -0.38
CA VAL A 347 -9.66 -11.02 -1.67
C VAL A 347 -8.62 -11.94 -2.28
N VAL A 348 -8.96 -13.21 -2.45
CA VAL A 348 -8.00 -14.25 -2.86
C VAL A 348 -8.48 -14.98 -4.11
N GLN A 349 -7.53 -15.39 -4.96
CA GLN A 349 -7.79 -16.19 -6.15
C GLN A 349 -7.75 -17.68 -5.82
N THR A 350 -8.71 -18.44 -6.31
CA THR A 350 -8.67 -19.90 -6.33
C THR A 350 -8.34 -20.43 -7.73
N GLY A 351 -7.59 -21.50 -7.79
CA GLY A 351 -7.15 -22.12 -9.03
C GLY A 351 -6.09 -21.31 -9.79
N LYS A 352 -5.10 -22.04 -10.31
CA LYS A 352 -4.09 -21.47 -11.21
C LYS A 352 -4.65 -21.27 -12.62
N ARG A 353 -4.04 -20.42 -13.40
CA ARG A 353 -4.42 -20.18 -14.80
C ARG A 353 -4.43 -21.44 -15.66
N SER A 354 -3.51 -22.37 -15.41
CA SER A 354 -3.45 -23.67 -16.10
C SER A 354 -4.64 -24.58 -15.84
N LEU A 355 -5.43 -24.29 -14.78
CA LEU A 355 -6.64 -25.02 -14.42
C LEU A 355 -7.81 -24.43 -15.22
N ASN A 356 -8.16 -25.05 -16.33
CA ASN A 356 -9.15 -24.54 -17.29
C ASN A 356 -10.46 -25.37 -17.31
N THR A 357 -10.61 -26.31 -16.37
CA THR A 357 -11.84 -27.09 -16.23
C THR A 357 -12.46 -26.89 -14.86
N PHE A 358 -13.79 -27.01 -14.79
CA PHE A 358 -14.52 -26.94 -13.52
C PHE A 358 -14.00 -27.95 -12.48
N ALA A 359 -13.74 -29.19 -12.90
CA ALA A 359 -13.25 -30.23 -11.99
C ALA A 359 -11.89 -29.88 -11.36
N GLN A 360 -10.98 -29.32 -12.14
CA GLN A 360 -9.67 -28.90 -11.65
C GLN A 360 -9.78 -27.72 -10.69
N ILE A 361 -10.62 -26.71 -11.00
CA ILE A 361 -10.84 -25.54 -10.15
C ILE A 361 -11.51 -25.96 -8.83
N SER A 362 -12.54 -26.80 -8.88
CA SER A 362 -13.26 -27.24 -7.69
C SER A 362 -12.44 -28.15 -6.78
N SER A 363 -11.45 -28.87 -7.32
CA SER A 363 -10.57 -29.77 -6.53
C SER A 363 -9.34 -29.04 -5.97
N SER A 364 -9.03 -27.84 -6.45
CA SER A 364 -7.77 -27.16 -6.12
C SER A 364 -7.75 -26.52 -4.72
N GLU A 365 -8.87 -26.49 -4.01
CA GLU A 365 -9.00 -25.58 -2.87
C GLU A 365 -9.65 -26.22 -1.65
N SER A 366 -8.86 -26.37 -0.60
CA SER A 366 -9.32 -26.56 0.78
C SER A 366 -8.46 -25.69 1.69
N TYR A 367 -8.80 -24.40 1.78
CA TYR A 367 -8.09 -23.52 2.69
C TYR A 367 -8.64 -23.64 4.11
N GLY A 368 -7.77 -23.99 5.06
CA GLY A 368 -8.09 -24.00 6.49
C GLY A 368 -8.04 -22.60 7.10
N TYR A 369 -8.89 -21.69 6.64
CA TYR A 369 -8.94 -20.34 7.19
C TYR A 369 -9.47 -20.30 8.62
N LYS A 370 -8.80 -19.56 9.53
CA LYS A 370 -9.22 -19.43 10.93
C LYS A 370 -10.54 -18.67 11.07
N ASN A 371 -10.72 -17.56 10.33
CA ASN A 371 -11.92 -16.76 10.30
C ASN A 371 -12.36 -16.47 8.86
N PRO A 372 -13.02 -17.42 8.20
CA PRO A 372 -13.31 -17.35 6.78
C PRO A 372 -14.29 -16.25 6.37
N SER A 373 -14.97 -15.59 7.32
CA SER A 373 -15.85 -14.47 7.02
C SER A 373 -15.12 -13.20 6.57
N TYR A 374 -13.82 -13.08 6.85
CA TYR A 374 -12.98 -11.96 6.40
C TYR A 374 -12.33 -12.21 5.03
N ILE A 375 -12.73 -13.27 4.34
CA ILE A 375 -12.09 -13.70 3.10
C ILE A 375 -13.13 -13.87 2.01
N ALA A 376 -12.85 -13.32 0.83
CA ALA A 376 -13.64 -13.51 -0.39
C ALA A 376 -12.81 -14.26 -1.43
N THR A 377 -13.28 -15.44 -1.84
CA THR A 377 -12.57 -16.31 -2.80
C THR A 377 -13.19 -16.18 -4.19
N TYR A 378 -12.35 -16.01 -5.22
CA TYR A 378 -12.78 -15.86 -6.61
C TYR A 378 -12.15 -16.92 -7.50
N ALA A 379 -12.89 -17.37 -8.54
CA ALA A 379 -12.44 -18.34 -9.53
C ALA A 379 -12.47 -17.77 -10.94
N GLY A 380 -11.61 -18.36 -11.80
CA GLY A 380 -11.48 -17.99 -13.21
C GLY A 380 -10.53 -16.81 -13.42
N TRP A 381 -10.22 -16.58 -14.69
CA TRP A 381 -9.25 -15.59 -15.14
C TRP A 381 -9.84 -14.76 -16.26
N ASN A 382 -9.63 -13.46 -16.22
CA ASN A 382 -10.17 -12.50 -17.18
C ASN A 382 -9.07 -12.05 -18.16
N TYR A 383 -9.41 -11.99 -19.44
CA TYR A 383 -8.51 -11.56 -20.50
C TYR A 383 -8.55 -10.05 -20.67
N ILE A 384 -7.41 -9.41 -20.53
CA ILE A 384 -7.26 -7.96 -20.67
C ILE A 384 -6.13 -7.63 -21.64
N THR A 385 -6.09 -6.39 -22.11
CA THR A 385 -4.95 -5.83 -22.83
C THR A 385 -4.18 -4.93 -21.87
N ASP A 386 -2.90 -5.22 -21.68
CA ASP A 386 -1.99 -4.37 -20.93
C ASP A 386 -1.63 -3.14 -21.77
N PRO A 387 -1.98 -1.93 -21.33
CA PRO A 387 -1.72 -0.71 -22.07
C PRO A 387 -0.23 -0.32 -22.11
N TYR A 388 0.57 -0.79 -21.15
CA TYR A 388 1.98 -0.42 -21.03
C TYR A 388 2.88 -1.23 -21.97
N ASN A 389 2.58 -2.52 -22.14
CA ASN A 389 3.36 -3.42 -22.99
C ASN A 389 2.64 -3.76 -24.31
N ASN A 390 1.41 -3.27 -24.51
CA ASN A 390 0.55 -3.62 -25.63
C ASN A 390 0.41 -5.14 -25.83
N LYS A 391 0.36 -5.88 -24.72
CA LYS A 391 0.22 -7.33 -24.67
C LYS A 391 -1.12 -7.74 -24.10
N LYS A 392 -1.57 -8.91 -24.52
CA LYS A 392 -2.80 -9.51 -24.02
C LYS A 392 -2.45 -10.57 -22.98
N LEU A 393 -3.09 -10.50 -21.81
CA LEU A 393 -2.86 -11.44 -20.72
C LEU A 393 -4.15 -11.75 -19.96
N TYR A 394 -4.12 -12.85 -19.24
CA TYR A 394 -5.18 -13.20 -18.30
C TYR A 394 -4.80 -12.73 -16.91
N ILE A 395 -5.69 -11.99 -16.24
CA ILE A 395 -5.57 -11.61 -14.83
C ILE A 395 -6.52 -12.43 -13.95
N PRO A 396 -6.16 -12.71 -12.68
CA PRO A 396 -7.03 -13.40 -11.74
C PRO A 396 -8.33 -12.62 -11.46
N ASN A 397 -9.46 -13.29 -11.36
CA ASN A 397 -10.74 -12.64 -11.05
C ASN A 397 -10.81 -12.06 -9.62
N ALA A 398 -9.91 -12.44 -8.73
CA ALA A 398 -9.74 -11.77 -7.44
C ALA A 398 -9.46 -10.27 -7.61
N ILE A 399 -8.66 -9.88 -8.61
CA ILE A 399 -8.40 -8.48 -8.97
C ILE A 399 -9.71 -7.77 -9.36
N ASN A 400 -10.50 -8.41 -10.21
CA ASN A 400 -11.81 -7.88 -10.60
C ASN A 400 -12.77 -7.79 -9.41
N GLY A 401 -12.72 -8.77 -8.49
CA GLY A 401 -13.51 -8.75 -7.26
C GLY A 401 -13.21 -7.52 -6.40
N ALA A 402 -11.94 -7.24 -6.16
CA ALA A 402 -11.51 -6.06 -5.43
C ALA A 402 -11.88 -4.75 -6.16
N LYS A 403 -11.64 -4.69 -7.47
CA LYS A 403 -12.04 -3.56 -8.33
C LYS A 403 -13.54 -3.27 -8.24
N LEU A 404 -14.39 -4.32 -8.26
CA LEU A 404 -15.83 -4.15 -8.14
C LEU A 404 -16.26 -3.66 -6.75
N MET A 405 -15.57 -4.08 -5.68
CA MET A 405 -15.80 -3.54 -4.35
C MET A 405 -15.52 -2.04 -4.30
N ALA A 406 -14.40 -1.59 -4.86
CA ALA A 406 -14.06 -0.18 -4.97
C ALA A 406 -15.06 0.60 -5.84
N ARG A 407 -15.49 0.01 -6.97
CA ARG A 407 -16.53 0.60 -7.82
C ARG A 407 -17.82 0.83 -7.07
N VAL A 408 -18.29 -0.15 -6.29
CA VAL A 408 -19.52 -0.04 -5.51
C VAL A 408 -19.39 1.06 -4.48
N ASP A 409 -18.28 1.18 -3.79
CA ASP A 409 -18.04 2.26 -2.82
C ASP A 409 -18.07 3.64 -3.47
N ARG A 410 -17.56 3.75 -4.70
CA ARG A 410 -17.55 5.02 -5.43
C ARG A 410 -18.93 5.45 -5.94
N ILE A 411 -19.80 4.51 -6.36
CA ILE A 411 -21.06 4.84 -7.06
C ILE A 411 -22.32 4.48 -6.28
N ALA A 412 -22.20 3.76 -5.16
CA ALA A 412 -23.27 3.27 -4.33
C ALA A 412 -22.82 3.26 -2.86
N ASN A 413 -23.28 2.29 -2.08
CA ASN A 413 -22.87 2.16 -0.67
C ASN A 413 -22.00 0.93 -0.46
N THR A 414 -21.13 0.96 0.54
CA THR A 414 -20.23 -0.16 0.90
C THR A 414 -20.98 -1.46 1.19
N TRP A 415 -22.23 -1.38 1.62
CA TRP A 415 -23.09 -2.53 1.89
C TRP A 415 -23.90 -3.02 0.69
N ASP A 416 -23.74 -2.43 -0.48
CA ASP A 416 -24.32 -2.96 -1.71
C ASP A 416 -23.47 -4.13 -2.24
N ALA A 417 -24.14 -5.07 -2.92
CA ALA A 417 -23.46 -6.27 -3.40
C ALA A 417 -22.53 -5.97 -4.59
N PRO A 418 -21.21 -6.27 -4.51
CA PRO A 418 -20.26 -6.06 -5.62
C PRO A 418 -20.40 -7.16 -6.67
N ALA A 419 -21.62 -7.45 -7.10
CA ALA A 419 -21.95 -8.53 -8.02
C ALA A 419 -23.27 -8.22 -8.76
N GLY A 420 -23.64 -9.10 -9.67
CA GLY A 420 -24.89 -8.98 -10.42
C GLY A 420 -24.81 -8.01 -11.60
N THR A 421 -25.93 -7.85 -12.31
CA THR A 421 -25.97 -7.10 -13.56
C THR A 421 -25.88 -5.58 -13.39
N GLN A 422 -26.00 -5.08 -12.18
CA GLN A 422 -25.94 -3.67 -11.87
C GLN A 422 -24.48 -3.21 -11.69
N TYR A 423 -23.73 -3.91 -10.85
CA TYR A 423 -22.37 -3.50 -10.47
C TYR A 423 -21.29 -4.46 -10.95
N GLY A 424 -21.61 -5.73 -11.20
CA GLY A 424 -20.66 -6.80 -11.49
C GLY A 424 -20.25 -6.95 -12.94
N LEU A 425 -20.55 -5.99 -13.82
CA LEU A 425 -20.18 -6.08 -15.24
C LEU A 425 -18.67 -5.98 -15.42
N LEU A 426 -18.11 -6.94 -16.17
CA LEU A 426 -16.68 -7.03 -16.48
C LEU A 426 -16.44 -6.85 -17.99
N GLY A 427 -15.32 -6.21 -18.32
CA GLY A 427 -14.78 -6.20 -19.67
C GLY A 427 -13.89 -7.40 -19.93
N GLY A 428 -13.63 -7.71 -21.22
CA GLY A 428 -12.76 -8.81 -21.62
C GLY A 428 -13.46 -10.17 -21.70
N ASP A 429 -12.68 -11.23 -21.82
CA ASP A 429 -13.13 -12.61 -21.94
C ASP A 429 -12.63 -13.48 -20.79
N GLN A 430 -13.41 -14.48 -20.39
CA GLN A 430 -13.02 -15.43 -19.35
C GLN A 430 -12.31 -16.65 -19.95
N ASN A 431 -11.25 -17.14 -19.27
CA ASN A 431 -10.56 -18.37 -19.66
C ASN A 431 -11.45 -19.61 -19.52
N VAL A 432 -12.39 -19.58 -18.55
CA VAL A 432 -13.34 -20.65 -18.28
C VAL A 432 -14.75 -20.07 -18.22
N VAL A 433 -15.65 -20.62 -19.00
CA VAL A 433 -17.08 -20.27 -18.97
C VAL A 433 -17.85 -21.38 -18.26
N PHE A 434 -18.38 -21.09 -17.09
CA PHE A 434 -19.16 -22.03 -16.29
C PHE A 434 -20.62 -22.08 -16.75
N ASN A 435 -21.19 -23.27 -16.78
CA ASN A 435 -22.62 -23.45 -16.99
C ASN A 435 -23.38 -23.21 -15.67
N LYS A 436 -24.74 -23.13 -15.75
CA LYS A 436 -25.59 -22.81 -14.58
C LYS A 436 -25.41 -23.79 -13.43
N THR A 437 -25.23 -25.09 -13.71
CA THR A 437 -25.03 -26.12 -12.69
C THR A 437 -23.68 -25.96 -11.99
N GLN A 438 -22.61 -25.72 -12.77
CA GLN A 438 -21.26 -25.50 -12.23
C GLN A 438 -21.20 -24.22 -11.38
N ILE A 439 -21.88 -23.15 -11.81
CA ILE A 439 -22.01 -21.92 -10.99
C ILE A 439 -22.68 -22.23 -9.66
N GLY A 440 -23.75 -23.04 -9.65
CA GLY A 440 -24.41 -23.47 -8.42
C GLY A 440 -23.47 -24.26 -7.51
N GLN A 441 -22.70 -25.20 -8.06
CA GLN A 441 -21.72 -25.97 -7.30
C GLN A 441 -20.61 -25.09 -6.69
N LEU A 442 -20.04 -24.12 -7.46
CA LEU A 442 -19.06 -23.17 -6.95
C LEU A 442 -19.69 -22.27 -5.86
N TYR A 443 -20.93 -21.87 -6.06
CA TYR A 443 -21.67 -21.10 -5.06
C TYR A 443 -21.84 -21.87 -3.75
N ASP A 444 -22.14 -23.18 -3.81
CA ASP A 444 -22.24 -24.04 -2.61
C ASP A 444 -20.86 -24.23 -1.92
N MET A 445 -19.77 -24.13 -2.66
CA MET A 445 -18.40 -24.15 -2.15
C MET A 445 -17.91 -22.76 -1.66
N ASN A 446 -18.76 -21.74 -1.69
CA ASN A 446 -18.46 -20.35 -1.34
C ASN A 446 -17.36 -19.70 -2.22
N ILE A 447 -17.34 -20.07 -3.49
CA ILE A 447 -16.43 -19.53 -4.49
C ILE A 447 -17.22 -18.61 -5.43
N ASN A 448 -16.79 -17.37 -5.53
CA ASN A 448 -17.38 -16.39 -6.43
C ASN A 448 -16.83 -16.59 -7.84
N CYS A 449 -17.69 -16.63 -8.83
CA CYS A 449 -17.29 -16.85 -10.22
C CYS A 449 -18.00 -15.88 -11.18
N VAL A 450 -17.54 -15.85 -12.41
CA VAL A 450 -18.11 -15.02 -13.47
C VAL A 450 -19.11 -15.85 -14.28
N ARG A 451 -20.26 -15.24 -14.61
CA ARG A 451 -21.28 -15.79 -15.48
C ARG A 451 -21.37 -15.00 -16.77
N ARG A 452 -21.39 -15.72 -17.89
CA ARG A 452 -21.57 -15.11 -19.21
C ARG A 452 -23.05 -15.03 -19.58
N PHE A 453 -23.50 -13.83 -19.89
CA PHE A 453 -24.83 -13.56 -20.43
C PHE A 453 -24.75 -13.19 -21.90
N LYS A 454 -25.65 -13.75 -22.74
CA LYS A 454 -25.66 -13.47 -24.19
C LYS A 454 -25.84 -11.98 -24.54
N THR A 455 -26.57 -11.25 -23.72
CA THR A 455 -26.96 -9.86 -23.99
C THR A 455 -26.22 -8.83 -23.13
N ARG A 456 -25.51 -9.26 -22.06
CA ARG A 456 -24.86 -8.35 -21.12
C ARG A 456 -23.36 -8.61 -20.96
N GLY A 457 -22.82 -9.67 -21.59
CA GLY A 457 -21.43 -10.05 -21.46
C GLY A 457 -21.12 -10.79 -20.15
N ASP A 458 -19.90 -10.68 -19.68
CA ASP A 458 -19.40 -11.34 -18.48
C ASP A 458 -19.72 -10.52 -17.22
N VAL A 459 -20.29 -11.17 -16.23
CA VAL A 459 -20.78 -10.53 -14.99
C VAL A 459 -20.30 -11.34 -13.81
N MET A 460 -19.71 -10.69 -12.80
CA MET A 460 -19.41 -11.30 -11.50
C MET A 460 -20.73 -11.77 -10.87
N TRP A 461 -20.80 -13.08 -10.59
CA TRP A 461 -22.06 -13.74 -10.20
C TRP A 461 -21.90 -14.50 -8.88
N GLY A 462 -21.54 -13.79 -7.84
CA GLY A 462 -21.37 -14.28 -6.50
C GLY A 462 -20.87 -13.20 -5.57
N GLN A 463 -21.30 -13.26 -4.31
CA GLN A 463 -20.91 -12.33 -3.26
C GLN A 463 -20.76 -13.04 -1.91
N LYS A 464 -20.21 -14.26 -1.95
CA LYS A 464 -20.01 -15.03 -0.73
C LYS A 464 -18.61 -14.81 -0.13
N THR A 465 -18.55 -14.77 1.20
CA THR A 465 -17.30 -14.97 1.93
C THR A 465 -16.96 -16.46 1.95
N ALA A 466 -15.73 -16.80 2.32
CA ALA A 466 -15.31 -18.20 2.45
C ALA A 466 -15.99 -18.96 3.62
N GLN A 467 -16.86 -18.29 4.38
CA GLN A 467 -17.53 -18.87 5.53
C GLN A 467 -18.55 -19.93 5.14
N GLN A 468 -18.33 -21.16 5.59
CA GLN A 468 -19.23 -22.29 5.31
C GLN A 468 -20.46 -22.33 6.24
N LYS A 469 -20.31 -21.81 7.47
CA LYS A 469 -21.45 -21.70 8.40
C LYS A 469 -22.44 -20.67 7.91
N LYS A 470 -23.70 -21.07 7.73
CA LYS A 470 -24.78 -20.15 7.36
C LYS A 470 -25.00 -19.10 8.45
N SER A 471 -24.70 -17.86 8.14
CA SER A 471 -24.98 -16.68 8.97
C SER A 471 -25.01 -15.45 8.06
N PRO A 472 -25.47 -14.29 8.51
CA PRO A 472 -25.39 -13.07 7.70
C PRO A 472 -23.96 -12.75 7.19
N LEU A 473 -22.92 -13.19 7.92
CA LEU A 473 -21.51 -12.99 7.58
C LEU A 473 -21.00 -13.88 6.44
N ASP A 474 -21.81 -14.77 5.91
CA ASP A 474 -21.49 -15.54 4.71
C ASP A 474 -21.62 -14.73 3.42
N ARG A 475 -21.96 -13.42 3.53
CA ARG A 475 -22.07 -12.46 2.43
C ARG A 475 -21.05 -11.34 2.54
N ILE A 476 -20.44 -11.01 1.41
CA ILE A 476 -19.41 -9.94 1.31
C ILE A 476 -20.01 -8.59 1.70
N ASN A 477 -21.20 -8.27 1.21
CA ASN A 477 -21.83 -6.99 1.50
C ASN A 477 -22.11 -6.80 3.00
N VAL A 478 -22.55 -7.84 3.71
CA VAL A 478 -22.81 -7.77 5.16
C VAL A 478 -21.49 -7.67 5.94
N ARG A 479 -20.46 -8.43 5.54
CA ARG A 479 -19.14 -8.30 6.17
C ARG A 479 -18.58 -6.88 5.99
N ARG A 480 -18.70 -6.32 4.79
CA ARG A 480 -18.23 -4.97 4.51
C ARG A 480 -19.04 -3.90 5.24
N LEU A 481 -20.35 -4.10 5.39
CA LEU A 481 -21.18 -3.25 6.26
C LEU A 481 -20.63 -3.20 7.69
N LEU A 482 -20.33 -4.36 8.28
CA LEU A 482 -19.80 -4.40 9.65
C LEU A 482 -18.43 -3.71 9.74
N LEU A 483 -17.53 -3.99 8.81
CA LEU A 483 -16.22 -3.33 8.77
C LEU A 483 -16.37 -1.80 8.64
N PHE A 484 -17.31 -1.34 7.81
CA PHE A 484 -17.59 0.09 7.67
C PHE A 484 -18.10 0.70 9.00
N ILE A 485 -19.02 0.02 9.69
CA ILE A 485 -19.54 0.48 10.98
C ILE A 485 -18.42 0.51 12.03
N GLU A 486 -17.65 -0.58 12.16
CA GLU A 486 -16.56 -0.72 13.11
C GLU A 486 -15.48 0.35 12.89
N ASN A 487 -14.99 0.49 11.67
CA ASN A 487 -13.96 1.47 11.29
C ASN A 487 -14.43 2.94 11.41
N SER A 488 -15.74 3.20 11.30
CA SER A 488 -16.29 4.56 11.48
C SER A 488 -16.45 4.91 12.96
N ILE A 489 -16.87 3.96 13.79
CA ILE A 489 -17.13 4.19 15.21
C ILE A 489 -15.85 4.23 16.04
N GLU A 490 -14.89 3.36 15.76
CA GLU A 490 -13.67 3.19 16.54
C GLU A 490 -12.91 4.52 16.78
N PRO A 491 -12.62 5.35 15.77
CA PRO A 491 -11.91 6.62 15.97
C PRO A 491 -12.66 7.58 16.88
N THR A 492 -13.99 7.60 16.79
CA THR A 492 -14.83 8.47 17.63
C THR A 492 -14.81 8.02 19.10
N LEU A 493 -14.73 6.71 19.35
CA LEU A 493 -14.65 6.18 20.72
C LEU A 493 -13.30 6.49 21.38
N LEU A 494 -12.22 6.65 20.61
CA LEU A 494 -10.92 7.07 21.16
C LEU A 494 -10.99 8.41 21.86
N ASP A 495 -11.83 9.35 21.41
CA ASP A 495 -12.02 10.66 22.04
C ASP A 495 -12.63 10.58 23.44
N PHE A 496 -13.24 9.46 23.79
CA PHE A 496 -13.84 9.22 25.11
C PHE A 496 -12.90 8.48 26.07
N LEU A 497 -11.75 8.01 25.63
CA LEU A 497 -10.76 7.43 26.51
C LEU A 497 -10.31 8.46 27.55
N PHE A 498 -10.08 7.99 28.78
CA PHE A 498 -9.71 8.81 29.94
C PHE A 498 -10.79 9.81 30.41
N GLN A 499 -11.99 9.83 29.80
CA GLN A 499 -13.11 10.59 30.35
C GLN A 499 -13.76 9.83 31.52
N PRO A 500 -14.42 10.54 32.46
CA PRO A 500 -15.14 9.89 33.58
C PRO A 500 -16.26 8.99 33.05
N ASN A 501 -16.32 7.75 33.55
CA ASN A 501 -17.42 6.82 33.23
C ASN A 501 -18.66 7.15 34.07
N ASN A 502 -19.39 8.15 33.66
CA ASN A 502 -20.65 8.56 34.26
C ASN A 502 -21.83 8.44 33.26
N GLU A 503 -23.03 8.61 33.75
CA GLU A 503 -24.26 8.55 32.96
C GLU A 503 -24.22 9.53 31.78
N SER A 504 -23.75 10.76 32.00
CA SER A 504 -23.67 11.77 30.93
C SER A 504 -22.74 11.36 29.80
N THR A 505 -21.57 10.78 30.11
CA THR A 505 -20.62 10.28 29.09
C THR A 505 -21.23 9.10 28.31
N ARG A 506 -21.85 8.15 29.01
CA ARG A 506 -22.52 7.01 28.38
C ARG A 506 -23.65 7.44 27.44
N LEU A 507 -24.47 8.41 27.87
CA LEU A 507 -25.55 8.96 27.06
C LEU A 507 -25.03 9.68 25.81
N ARG A 508 -23.91 10.42 25.93
CA ARG A 508 -23.27 11.07 24.76
C ARG A 508 -22.79 10.04 23.75
N ILE A 509 -22.10 9.00 24.20
CA ILE A 509 -21.62 7.90 23.34
C ILE A 509 -22.81 7.23 22.64
N SER A 510 -23.85 6.87 23.38
CA SER A 510 -25.06 6.23 22.83
C SER A 510 -25.70 7.11 21.76
N ASN A 511 -25.89 8.41 22.01
CA ASN A 511 -26.52 9.33 21.08
C ASN A 511 -25.71 9.52 19.78
N ILE A 512 -24.37 9.58 19.88
CA ILE A 512 -23.47 9.73 18.72
C ILE A 512 -23.56 8.49 17.84
N ILE A 513 -23.51 7.30 18.45
CA ILE A 513 -23.60 6.02 17.71
C ILE A 513 -25.01 5.86 17.12
N ASP A 514 -26.06 6.21 17.87
CA ASP A 514 -27.44 6.12 17.40
C ASP A 514 -27.67 7.02 16.17
N SER A 515 -27.17 8.25 16.20
CA SER A 515 -27.23 9.17 15.07
C SER A 515 -26.55 8.60 13.82
N PHE A 516 -25.36 7.99 13.98
CA PHE A 516 -24.63 7.35 12.88
C PHE A 516 -25.40 6.12 12.34
N MET A 517 -25.87 5.25 13.23
CA MET A 517 -26.63 4.05 12.86
C MET A 517 -27.95 4.39 12.16
N SER A 518 -28.62 5.48 12.57
CA SER A 518 -29.80 6.01 11.89
C SER A 518 -29.50 6.43 10.44
N THR A 519 -28.31 6.99 10.19
CA THR A 519 -27.86 7.32 8.82
C THR A 519 -27.63 6.05 7.99
N VAL A 520 -26.99 5.02 8.58
CA VAL A 520 -26.79 3.72 7.92
C VAL A 520 -28.13 3.03 7.62
N GLN A 521 -29.10 3.11 8.54
CA GLN A 521 -30.45 2.59 8.34
C GLN A 521 -31.21 3.34 7.23
N ALA A 522 -31.14 4.66 7.22
CA ALA A 522 -31.75 5.48 6.17
C ALA A 522 -31.12 5.18 4.79
N GLY A 523 -29.84 4.84 4.75
CA GLY A 523 -29.14 4.36 3.55
C GLY A 523 -29.44 2.91 3.17
N GLY A 524 -30.28 2.20 3.92
CA GLY A 524 -30.68 0.82 3.65
C GLY A 524 -29.64 -0.25 4.03
N GLY A 525 -28.64 0.08 4.85
CA GLY A 525 -27.62 -0.87 5.29
C GLY A 525 -28.14 -1.85 6.33
N VAL A 526 -29.01 -1.39 7.24
CA VAL A 526 -29.62 -2.20 8.29
C VAL A 526 -31.14 -2.03 8.27
N GLU A 527 -31.87 -3.11 8.59
CA GLU A 527 -33.31 -3.08 8.78
C GLU A 527 -33.66 -2.52 10.15
N GLU A 528 -32.97 -3.01 11.19
CA GLU A 528 -33.17 -2.61 12.59
C GLU A 528 -31.80 -2.57 13.28
N TYR A 529 -31.70 -1.69 14.26
CA TYR A 529 -30.54 -1.64 15.15
C TYR A 529 -30.96 -1.21 16.56
N ASN A 530 -30.13 -1.52 17.53
CA ASN A 530 -30.30 -1.09 18.91
C ASN A 530 -28.92 -0.83 19.54
N VAL A 531 -28.75 0.35 20.15
CA VAL A 531 -27.51 0.76 20.82
C VAL A 531 -27.76 0.81 22.32
N ILE A 532 -26.99 0.04 23.09
CA ILE A 532 -27.09 -0.03 24.55
C ILE A 532 -25.74 0.42 25.15
N CYS A 533 -25.77 1.54 25.85
CA CYS A 533 -24.65 2.05 26.62
C CYS A 533 -25.18 2.72 27.90
N ASP A 534 -25.77 1.92 28.78
CA ASP A 534 -26.41 2.36 30.00
C ASP A 534 -25.99 1.51 31.22
N GLU A 535 -26.71 1.58 32.31
CA GLU A 535 -26.41 0.82 33.52
C GLU A 535 -26.61 -0.68 33.37
N SER A 536 -27.42 -1.13 32.40
CA SER A 536 -27.68 -2.56 32.19
C SER A 536 -26.45 -3.33 31.71
N ASN A 537 -25.60 -2.70 30.90
CA ASN A 537 -24.35 -3.29 30.40
C ASN A 537 -23.10 -2.69 31.06
N ASN A 538 -23.21 -1.57 31.78
CA ASN A 538 -22.13 -0.94 32.56
C ASN A 538 -22.44 -1.03 34.08
N THR A 539 -22.38 -2.24 34.60
CA THR A 539 -22.57 -2.51 36.02
C THR A 539 -21.45 -1.89 36.87
N PRO A 540 -21.65 -1.70 38.20
CA PRO A 540 -20.59 -1.19 39.10
C PRO A 540 -19.25 -1.95 38.96
N LEU A 541 -19.30 -3.26 38.78
CA LEU A 541 -18.09 -4.07 38.55
C LEU A 541 -17.34 -3.70 37.24
N VAL A 542 -18.06 -3.37 36.17
CA VAL A 542 -17.45 -2.92 34.90
C VAL A 542 -16.81 -1.56 35.09
N ILE A 543 -17.47 -0.66 35.81
CA ILE A 543 -16.99 0.68 36.11
C ILE A 543 -15.76 0.62 37.03
N ASP A 544 -15.79 -0.21 38.08
CA ASP A 544 -14.68 -0.41 39.00
C ASP A 544 -13.41 -0.98 38.31
N ASN A 545 -13.60 -1.72 37.22
CA ASN A 545 -12.52 -2.21 36.36
C ASN A 545 -12.06 -1.18 35.31
N ASN A 546 -12.49 0.07 35.39
CA ASN A 546 -12.20 1.14 34.40
C ASN A 546 -12.62 0.78 32.97
N GLN A 547 -13.69 0.02 32.81
CA GLN A 547 -14.22 -0.40 31.51
C GLN A 547 -15.52 0.30 31.20
N LEU A 548 -15.76 0.56 29.93
CA LEU A 548 -17.04 0.97 29.38
C LEU A 548 -17.43 -0.02 28.29
N LYS A 549 -18.68 -0.48 28.29
CA LYS A 549 -19.20 -1.42 27.31
C LYS A 549 -20.30 -0.76 26.49
N VAL A 550 -20.16 -0.82 25.18
CA VAL A 550 -21.18 -0.44 24.22
C VAL A 550 -21.61 -1.70 23.48
N HIS A 551 -22.90 -1.96 23.45
CA HIS A 551 -23.46 -3.06 22.68
C HIS A 551 -24.28 -2.50 21.52
N ILE A 552 -23.96 -2.92 20.30
CA ILE A 552 -24.68 -2.57 19.09
C ILE A 552 -25.25 -3.86 18.52
N ALA A 553 -26.57 -4.01 18.57
CA ALA A 553 -27.28 -5.11 17.90
C ALA A 553 -27.86 -4.59 16.60
N LEU A 554 -27.71 -5.33 15.51
CA LEU A 554 -28.23 -4.93 14.21
C LEU A 554 -28.74 -6.11 13.40
N ILE A 555 -29.72 -5.85 12.54
CA ILE A 555 -30.23 -6.76 11.53
C ILE A 555 -29.87 -6.17 10.16
N PRO A 556 -28.91 -6.80 9.43
CA PRO A 556 -28.49 -6.27 8.13
C PRO A 556 -29.58 -6.51 7.08
N THR A 557 -29.74 -5.58 6.16
CA THR A 557 -30.60 -5.73 5.00
C THR A 557 -30.11 -6.87 4.11
N LYS A 558 -31.02 -7.76 3.72
CA LYS A 558 -30.69 -8.92 2.88
C LYS A 558 -30.83 -8.59 1.41
N THR A 559 -29.85 -9.00 0.62
CA THR A 559 -29.91 -8.93 -0.84
C THR A 559 -30.74 -10.06 -1.42
N ILE A 560 -31.49 -9.76 -2.49
CA ILE A 560 -32.27 -10.76 -3.22
C ILE A 560 -31.32 -11.55 -4.13
N GLU A 561 -31.16 -12.83 -3.89
CA GLU A 561 -30.33 -13.73 -4.71
C GLU A 561 -31.16 -14.74 -5.54
N PHE A 562 -32.36 -15.08 -5.05
CA PHE A 562 -33.27 -16.03 -5.70
C PHE A 562 -34.62 -15.40 -5.90
N ILE A 563 -35.14 -15.47 -7.13
CA ILE A 563 -36.47 -15.00 -7.50
C ILE A 563 -37.21 -16.19 -8.08
N GLU A 564 -38.29 -16.57 -7.44
CA GLU A 564 -39.22 -17.55 -7.97
C GLU A 564 -40.38 -16.83 -8.63
N MET A 565 -40.62 -17.14 -9.91
CA MET A 565 -41.72 -16.57 -10.68
C MET A 565 -42.70 -17.69 -11.07
N ASN A 566 -43.89 -17.69 -10.48
CA ASN A 566 -44.95 -18.63 -10.77
C ASN A 566 -45.94 -17.99 -11.71
N ILE A 567 -46.08 -18.55 -12.91
CA ILE A 567 -47.08 -18.12 -13.89
C ILE A 567 -48.22 -19.17 -13.91
N ILE A 568 -49.41 -18.77 -13.50
CA ILE A 568 -50.58 -19.60 -13.52
C ILE A 568 -51.38 -19.28 -14.79
N ILE A 569 -51.59 -20.26 -15.63
CA ILE A 569 -52.42 -20.14 -16.84
C ILE A 569 -53.73 -20.88 -16.56
N ASP A 570 -54.81 -20.14 -16.50
CA ASP A 570 -56.15 -20.73 -16.31
C ASP A 570 -56.89 -20.84 -17.64
N LYS A 571 -57.88 -21.76 -17.68
CA LYS A 571 -58.73 -21.95 -18.86
C LYS A 571 -59.70 -20.80 -19.01
N THR A 572 -60.15 -20.55 -20.24
CA THR A 572 -61.18 -19.53 -20.55
C THR A 572 -62.46 -19.79 -19.70
N GLY A 573 -62.79 -18.87 -18.80
CA GLY A 573 -63.90 -19.00 -17.86
C GLY A 573 -63.54 -19.47 -16.46
N GLY A 574 -62.27 -19.72 -16.15
CA GLY A 574 -61.78 -20.02 -14.79
C GLY A 574 -61.71 -18.77 -13.91
N ASN A 575 -61.91 -18.94 -12.61
CA ASN A 575 -61.69 -17.88 -11.64
C ASN A 575 -60.19 -17.75 -11.35
N LEU A 576 -59.60 -16.62 -11.74
CA LEU A 576 -58.21 -16.28 -11.40
C LEU A 576 -58.11 -16.05 -9.88
N SER A 577 -57.85 -17.12 -9.14
CA SER A 577 -57.49 -17.03 -7.72
C SER A 577 -56.01 -17.42 -7.55
N ILE A 578 -55.19 -16.46 -7.13
CA ILE A 578 -53.81 -16.74 -6.70
C ILE A 578 -53.92 -17.33 -5.29
N GLN A 579 -53.81 -18.66 -5.17
CA GLN A 579 -53.61 -19.29 -3.86
C GLN A 579 -52.18 -19.08 -3.45
N THR A 580 -51.92 -18.19 -2.52
CA THR A 580 -50.65 -18.10 -1.78
C THR A 580 -50.63 -19.27 -0.79
N ASN A 581 -49.94 -20.37 -1.13
CA ASN A 581 -49.58 -21.34 -0.13
C ASN A 581 -48.52 -20.71 0.78
N ALA A 582 -48.88 -20.47 2.05
CA ALA A 582 -48.02 -19.99 3.11
C ALA A 582 -46.98 -21.05 3.48
#